data_baaf2950a8f0d977803c84aec5d51447
#
_entry.id   baaf2950a8f0d977803c84aec5d51447
#
_cell.length_a   1.000
_cell.length_b   1.000
_cell.length_c   1.000
_cell.angle_alpha   90.00
_cell.angle_beta   90.00
_cell.angle_gamma   90.00
#
_symmetry.space_group_name_H-M   'P 1'
#
loop_
_entity.id
_entity.type
_entity.pdbx_description
1 polymer ?
#
loop_
_entity_poly.entity_id
_entity_poly.type
_entity_poly.pdbx_seq_one_letter_code
_entity_poly.pdbx_strand_id
1 'polypeptide(L)'
;MTAEPSQNPVTEAVRSLEVRWIFPGHLETAVARWFARFPATTESREDSYLLDPHLPGLSVKVRAGAALEVKAYHGSPGTLQVPGRARGRMQAWQKWSFPCSPRRPGSGDPPGWQPVRKRRRISRFPLASEPIAATAPGLGQQPRCEVELTEICTRGEDWWTLGFETTGPADMLRSELQATAALVFAHALPGGVAPGPDQSTSYADWLSPRPGAESHA
;
A
#
# COMPACT_ATOMS: atom_id res chain seq x y z
N MET A 1 35.95 15.82 25.65
CA MET A 1 34.62 15.21 25.63
C MET A 1 34.24 15.07 24.15
N THR A 2 34.56 13.91 23.58
CA THR A 2 34.18 13.54 22.21
C THR A 2 32.75 13.01 22.26
N ALA A 3 31.84 13.74 21.62
CA ALA A 3 30.46 13.28 21.43
C ALA A 3 30.48 12.04 20.52
N GLU A 4 30.04 10.90 21.02
CA GLU A 4 29.78 9.73 20.20
C GLU A 4 28.70 10.08 19.16
N PRO A 5 28.87 9.65 17.90
CA PRO A 5 27.82 9.82 16.91
C PRO A 5 26.61 8.97 17.34
N SER A 6 25.48 9.62 17.57
CA SER A 6 24.20 8.98 17.83
C SER A 6 23.91 8.04 16.64
N GLN A 7 24.03 6.75 16.85
CA GLN A 7 23.61 5.74 15.89
C GLN A 7 22.08 5.81 15.78
N ASN A 8 21.58 6.51 14.76
CA ASN A 8 20.19 6.37 14.36
C ASN A 8 19.95 4.90 14.03
N PRO A 9 18.98 4.23 14.67
CA PRO A 9 18.69 2.84 14.36
C PRO A 9 18.35 2.75 12.87
N VAL A 10 19.16 2.04 12.11
CA VAL A 10 18.85 1.67 10.73
C VAL A 10 17.55 0.88 10.80
N THR A 11 16.47 1.45 10.29
CA THR A 11 15.18 0.76 10.26
C THR A 11 15.32 -0.50 9.41
N GLU A 12 15.08 -1.65 10.01
CA GLU A 12 15.16 -2.93 9.31
C GLU A 12 14.27 -2.93 8.05
N ALA A 13 14.82 -3.42 6.96
CA ALA A 13 14.10 -3.48 5.69
C ALA A 13 13.00 -4.52 5.75
N VAL A 14 11.76 -4.11 5.49
CA VAL A 14 10.61 -5.01 5.48
C VAL A 14 10.32 -5.47 4.05
N ARG A 15 10.30 -6.78 3.84
CA ARG A 15 9.84 -7.38 2.59
C ARG A 15 8.33 -7.55 2.60
N SER A 16 7.71 -7.23 1.47
CA SER A 16 6.27 -7.45 1.28
C SER A 16 5.97 -8.03 -0.11
N LEU A 17 4.85 -8.73 -0.19
CA LEU A 17 4.18 -9.09 -1.42
C LEU A 17 2.84 -8.40 -1.47
N GLU A 18 2.57 -7.65 -2.54
CA GLU A 18 1.41 -6.80 -2.66
C GLU A 18 0.63 -7.10 -3.94
N VAL A 19 -0.68 -6.89 -3.88
CA VAL A 19 -1.55 -6.72 -5.04
C VAL A 19 -2.50 -5.58 -4.75
N ARG A 20 -2.76 -4.74 -5.74
CA ARG A 20 -3.65 -3.59 -5.59
C ARG A 20 -4.41 -3.35 -6.88
N TRP A 21 -5.68 -2.96 -6.72
CA TRP A 21 -6.52 -2.46 -7.80
C TRP A 21 -6.93 -1.03 -7.48
N ILE A 22 -6.92 -0.17 -8.50
CA ILE A 22 -7.25 1.25 -8.40
C ILE A 22 -8.41 1.53 -9.36
N PHE A 23 -9.45 2.17 -8.84
CA PHE A 23 -10.69 2.46 -9.56
C PHE A 23 -10.97 3.95 -9.55
N PRO A 24 -11.45 4.53 -10.67
CA PRO A 24 -11.85 5.94 -10.71
C PRO A 24 -13.16 6.18 -9.95
N GLY A 25 -13.33 7.42 -9.50
CA GLY A 25 -14.56 7.90 -8.86
C GLY A 25 -14.65 7.60 -7.36
N HIS A 26 -15.79 7.95 -6.78
CA HIS A 26 -16.05 7.75 -5.37
C HIS A 26 -16.26 6.27 -5.02
N LEU A 27 -15.85 5.91 -3.81
CA LEU A 27 -16.14 4.58 -3.26
C LEU A 27 -17.65 4.37 -3.09
N GLU A 28 -18.20 3.40 -3.78
CA GLU A 28 -19.62 3.05 -3.66
C GLU A 28 -19.96 2.56 -2.23
N THR A 29 -21.10 3.01 -1.72
CA THR A 29 -21.60 2.60 -0.41
C THR A 29 -21.74 1.08 -0.29
N ALA A 30 -22.12 0.40 -1.37
CA ALA A 30 -22.23 -1.05 -1.41
C ALA A 30 -20.87 -1.74 -1.19
N VAL A 31 -19.79 -1.24 -1.79
CA VAL A 31 -18.42 -1.75 -1.60
C VAL A 31 -17.94 -1.47 -0.16
N ALA A 32 -18.24 -0.28 0.37
CA ALA A 32 -17.91 0.06 1.74
C ALA A 32 -18.60 -0.88 2.76
N ARG A 33 -19.88 -1.19 2.53
CA ARG A 33 -20.64 -2.16 3.35
C ARG A 33 -20.11 -3.59 3.19
N TRP A 34 -19.72 -3.97 1.99
CA TRP A 34 -19.09 -5.24 1.73
C TRP A 34 -17.79 -5.41 2.53
N PHE A 35 -16.97 -4.37 2.62
CA PHE A 35 -15.73 -4.40 3.39
C PHE A 35 -15.98 -4.36 4.91
N ALA A 36 -17.07 -3.72 5.36
CA ALA A 36 -17.40 -3.57 6.79
C ALA A 36 -17.70 -4.90 7.52
N ARG A 37 -17.83 -6.02 6.80
CA ARG A 37 -17.92 -7.36 7.42
C ARG A 37 -16.61 -7.82 8.07
N PHE A 38 -15.50 -7.19 7.74
CA PHE A 38 -14.22 -7.46 8.37
C PHE A 38 -13.94 -6.42 9.46
N PRO A 39 -13.46 -6.86 10.65
CA PRO A 39 -12.95 -5.93 11.66
C PRO A 39 -11.86 -5.06 11.04
N ALA A 40 -12.03 -3.74 11.07
CA ALA A 40 -11.10 -2.81 10.44
C ALA A 40 -10.86 -1.58 11.31
N THR A 41 -9.63 -1.08 11.27
CA THR A 41 -9.28 0.25 11.77
C THR A 41 -9.43 1.28 10.65
N THR A 42 -9.84 2.50 11.00
CA THR A 42 -9.92 3.60 10.02
C THR A 42 -8.89 4.67 10.36
N GLU A 43 -8.17 5.14 9.36
CA GLU A 43 -7.26 6.28 9.47
C GLU A 43 -7.40 7.22 8.28
N SER A 44 -7.18 8.51 8.52
CA SER A 44 -7.09 9.52 7.46
C SER A 44 -5.72 10.18 7.52
N ARG A 45 -5.11 10.35 6.35
CA ARG A 45 -3.79 10.98 6.24
C ARG A 45 -3.54 11.52 4.84
N GLU A 46 -2.52 12.34 4.72
CA GLU A 46 -1.94 12.73 3.45
C GLU A 46 -0.52 12.18 3.33
N ASP A 47 -0.23 11.56 2.20
CA ASP A 47 1.11 11.13 1.81
C ASP A 47 1.54 11.96 0.60
N SER A 48 2.78 12.48 0.59
CA SER A 48 3.36 13.13 -0.59
C SER A 48 4.30 12.17 -1.30
N TYR A 49 4.05 11.88 -2.59
CA TYR A 49 4.85 10.98 -3.41
C TYR A 49 5.82 11.74 -4.30
N LEU A 50 7.07 11.34 -4.33
CA LEU A 50 8.05 11.82 -5.30
C LEU A 50 7.77 11.15 -6.66
N LEU A 51 7.52 11.96 -7.67
CA LEU A 51 7.30 11.53 -9.05
C LEU A 51 8.54 11.91 -9.89
N ASP A 52 9.49 11.00 -9.97
CA ASP A 52 10.71 11.19 -10.74
C ASP A 52 10.87 10.03 -11.75
N PRO A 53 10.81 10.32 -13.07
CA PRO A 53 10.95 9.28 -14.10
C PRO A 53 12.36 8.65 -14.13
N HIS A 54 13.36 9.27 -13.50
CA HIS A 54 14.72 8.74 -13.40
C HIS A 54 14.89 7.73 -12.24
N LEU A 55 13.84 7.47 -11.47
CA LEU A 55 13.83 6.50 -10.37
C LEU A 55 12.89 5.31 -10.66
N PRO A 56 13.09 4.58 -11.77
CA PRO A 56 12.24 3.44 -12.11
C PRO A 56 12.35 2.36 -11.02
N GLY A 57 11.21 1.78 -10.65
CA GLY A 57 11.17 0.74 -9.63
C GLY A 57 11.34 1.22 -8.20
N LEU A 58 11.39 2.53 -7.96
CA LEU A 58 11.35 3.12 -6.62
C LEU A 58 10.03 3.83 -6.36
N SER A 59 9.52 3.68 -5.16
CA SER A 59 8.42 4.48 -4.63
C SER A 59 8.93 5.22 -3.40
N VAL A 60 9.03 6.54 -3.52
CA VAL A 60 9.50 7.41 -2.44
C VAL A 60 8.34 8.29 -2.00
N LYS A 61 8.06 8.34 -0.69
CA LYS A 61 7.03 9.21 -0.16
C LYS A 61 7.33 9.71 1.24
N VAL A 62 6.78 10.87 1.56
CA VAL A 62 6.65 11.34 2.93
C VAL A 62 5.27 10.94 3.44
N ARG A 63 5.24 10.11 4.46
CA ARG A 63 4.02 9.59 5.08
C ARG A 63 3.55 10.52 6.20
N ALA A 64 2.36 11.07 6.08
CA ALA A 64 1.74 11.92 7.09
C ALA A 64 2.66 13.04 7.61
N GLY A 65 3.60 13.51 6.79
CA GLY A 65 4.58 14.54 7.17
C GLY A 65 5.64 14.10 8.21
N ALA A 66 5.65 12.83 8.64
CA ALA A 66 6.44 12.37 9.78
C ALA A 66 7.44 11.25 9.47
N ALA A 67 7.35 10.59 8.33
CA ALA A 67 8.26 9.52 7.93
C ALA A 67 8.55 9.54 6.43
N LEU A 68 9.83 9.43 6.08
CA LEU A 68 10.24 9.14 4.72
C LEU A 68 10.19 7.62 4.51
N GLU A 69 9.35 7.17 3.59
CA GLU A 69 9.29 5.77 3.19
C GLU A 69 9.84 5.59 1.78
N VAL A 70 10.72 4.61 1.63
CA VAL A 70 11.28 4.20 0.35
C VAL A 70 10.92 2.74 0.13
N LYS A 71 10.33 2.42 -1.03
CA LYS A 71 10.10 1.04 -1.47
C LYS A 71 10.87 0.78 -2.76
N ALA A 72 11.63 -0.30 -2.81
CA ALA A 72 12.27 -0.80 -4.01
C ALA A 72 11.49 -1.99 -4.56
N TYR A 73 11.23 -1.97 -5.86
CA TYR A 73 10.54 -3.04 -6.57
C TYR A 73 11.50 -4.19 -6.89
N HIS A 74 11.14 -5.41 -6.50
CA HIS A 74 11.91 -6.64 -6.70
C HIS A 74 11.28 -7.58 -7.74
N GLY A 75 10.40 -7.07 -8.58
CA GLY A 75 9.77 -7.87 -9.63
C GLY A 75 8.36 -8.36 -9.31
N SER A 76 7.78 -9.05 -10.28
CA SER A 76 6.46 -9.66 -10.14
C SER A 76 6.60 -11.18 -10.09
N PRO A 77 6.28 -11.81 -8.95
CA PRO A 77 6.30 -13.27 -8.86
C PRO A 77 5.09 -13.93 -9.55
N GLY A 78 4.29 -13.15 -10.30
CA GLY A 78 3.16 -13.66 -11.07
C GLY A 78 1.85 -12.98 -10.72
N THR A 79 0.75 -13.70 -10.92
CA THR A 79 -0.61 -13.18 -10.79
C THR A 79 -1.33 -13.83 -9.62
N LEU A 80 -1.98 -13.00 -8.79
CA LEU A 80 -3.04 -13.46 -7.89
C LEU A 80 -4.28 -13.75 -8.73
N GLN A 81 -4.90 -14.90 -8.51
CA GLN A 81 -6.13 -15.26 -9.16
C GLN A 81 -7.10 -15.91 -8.16
N VAL A 82 -8.27 -15.31 -8.01
CA VAL A 82 -9.42 -15.91 -7.34
C VAL A 82 -10.47 -16.13 -8.42
N PRO A 83 -10.75 -17.39 -8.82
CA PRO A 83 -11.59 -17.71 -9.97
C PRO A 83 -12.94 -17.00 -9.92
N GLY A 84 -13.31 -16.31 -11.01
CA GLY A 84 -14.59 -15.58 -11.12
C GLY A 84 -14.72 -14.37 -10.19
N ARG A 85 -13.67 -13.95 -9.47
CA ARG A 85 -13.74 -12.88 -8.48
C ARG A 85 -12.72 -11.79 -8.65
N ALA A 86 -11.43 -12.14 -8.79
CA ALA A 86 -10.35 -11.18 -8.88
C ALA A 86 -9.15 -11.74 -9.64
N ARG A 87 -8.46 -10.85 -10.37
CA ARG A 87 -7.17 -11.14 -11.00
C ARG A 87 -6.29 -9.89 -10.92
N GLY A 88 -5.05 -10.03 -10.40
CA GLY A 88 -4.15 -8.90 -10.28
C GLY A 88 -2.69 -9.30 -10.25
N ARG A 89 -1.80 -8.39 -10.66
CA ARG A 89 -0.36 -8.58 -10.66
C ARG A 89 0.18 -8.50 -9.22
N MET A 90 0.81 -9.56 -8.76
CA MET A 90 1.57 -9.52 -7.51
C MET A 90 2.87 -8.76 -7.72
N GLN A 91 3.27 -7.96 -6.74
CA GLN A 91 4.47 -7.14 -6.75
C GLN A 91 5.26 -7.37 -5.48
N ALA A 92 6.54 -7.75 -5.62
CA ALA A 92 7.45 -7.91 -4.50
C ALA A 92 8.17 -6.58 -4.25
N TRP A 93 8.19 -6.16 -2.99
CA TRP A 93 8.77 -4.90 -2.56
C TRP A 93 9.66 -5.09 -1.35
N GLN A 94 10.65 -4.20 -1.22
CA GLN A 94 11.43 -4.01 -0.01
C GLN A 94 11.28 -2.56 0.46
N LYS A 95 10.88 -2.37 1.71
CA LYS A 95 10.54 -1.08 2.29
C LYS A 95 11.49 -0.70 3.41
N TRP A 96 11.92 0.55 3.40
CA TRP A 96 12.59 1.24 4.49
C TRP A 96 11.74 2.42 4.95
N SER A 97 11.75 2.71 6.25
CA SER A 97 11.03 3.83 6.82
C SER A 97 11.96 4.59 7.77
N PHE A 98 12.10 5.88 7.54
CA PHE A 98 12.98 6.76 8.29
C PHE A 98 12.13 7.85 8.95
N PRO A 99 12.20 8.03 10.28
CA PRO A 99 11.59 9.18 10.91
C PRO A 99 12.14 10.47 10.29
N CYS A 100 11.27 11.42 9.98
CA CYS A 100 11.67 12.74 9.53
C CYS A 100 10.95 13.80 10.35
N SER A 101 11.57 14.99 10.45
CA SER A 101 10.91 16.11 11.14
C SER A 101 9.67 16.51 10.35
N PRO A 102 8.56 16.79 11.04
CA PRO A 102 7.33 17.26 10.40
C PRO A 102 7.62 18.51 9.58
N ARG A 103 7.06 18.58 8.37
CA ARG A 103 7.11 19.79 7.57
C ARG A 103 6.38 20.95 8.29
N ARG A 104 6.89 22.16 8.15
CA ARG A 104 6.19 23.34 8.69
C ARG A 104 4.85 23.51 7.97
N PRO A 105 3.75 23.80 8.70
CA PRO A 105 2.48 24.15 8.08
C PRO A 105 2.67 25.31 7.09
N GLY A 106 2.10 25.19 5.88
CA GLY A 106 2.18 26.22 4.85
C GLY A 106 3.38 26.15 3.90
N SER A 107 4.34 25.24 4.10
CA SER A 107 5.31 24.94 3.05
C SER A 107 4.64 24.00 2.03
N GLY A 108 4.33 24.50 0.84
CA GLY A 108 3.83 23.67 -0.27
C GLY A 108 4.74 22.50 -0.57
N ASP A 109 4.24 21.49 -1.27
CA ASP A 109 5.10 20.39 -1.74
C ASP A 109 6.14 20.93 -2.72
N PRO A 110 7.42 20.49 -2.62
CA PRO A 110 8.43 20.84 -3.60
C PRO A 110 8.04 20.34 -5.00
N PRO A 111 8.60 20.91 -6.07
CA PRO A 111 8.44 20.38 -7.43
C PRO A 111 8.71 18.88 -7.47
N GLY A 112 7.91 18.14 -8.23
CA GLY A 112 8.02 16.68 -8.35
C GLY A 112 7.32 15.88 -7.25
N TRP A 113 6.76 16.52 -6.23
CA TRP A 113 5.99 15.84 -5.19
C TRP A 113 4.49 15.98 -5.42
N GLN A 114 3.79 14.86 -5.32
CA GLN A 114 2.34 14.77 -5.52
C GLN A 114 1.64 14.43 -4.22
N PRO A 115 0.81 15.30 -3.65
CA PRO A 115 0.00 15.00 -2.47
C PRO A 115 -1.14 14.05 -2.82
N VAL A 116 -1.38 13.10 -1.92
CA VAL A 116 -2.43 12.09 -2.02
C VAL A 116 -3.13 11.98 -0.67
N ARG A 117 -4.34 12.50 -0.58
CA ARG A 117 -5.19 12.36 0.60
C ARG A 117 -5.85 11.00 0.60
N LYS A 118 -5.86 10.34 1.76
CA LYS A 118 -6.35 8.98 1.91
C LYS A 118 -7.24 8.84 3.14
N ARG A 119 -8.35 8.14 2.95
CA ARG A 119 -9.15 7.59 4.04
C ARG A 119 -9.14 6.07 3.91
N ARG A 120 -8.44 5.41 4.83
CA ARG A 120 -8.12 3.98 4.75
C ARG A 120 -8.93 3.21 5.78
N ARG A 121 -9.50 2.08 5.36
CA ARG A 121 -10.00 1.02 6.24
C ARG A 121 -9.07 -0.16 6.09
N ILE A 122 -8.49 -0.62 7.19
CA ILE A 122 -7.46 -1.65 7.20
C ILE A 122 -7.93 -2.80 8.08
N SER A 123 -8.07 -3.97 7.47
CA SER A 123 -8.31 -5.24 8.16
C SER A 123 -7.03 -6.06 8.18
N ARG A 124 -6.70 -6.65 9.34
CA ARG A 124 -5.47 -7.42 9.53
C ARG A 124 -5.80 -8.88 9.73
N PHE A 125 -5.20 -9.71 8.90
CA PHE A 125 -5.34 -11.16 8.97
C PHE A 125 -4.01 -11.74 9.47
N PRO A 126 -4.00 -12.48 10.62
CA PRO A 126 -2.82 -13.22 11.04
C PRO A 126 -2.49 -14.27 9.99
N LEU A 127 -1.22 -14.61 9.83
CA LEU A 127 -0.84 -15.72 8.95
C LEU A 127 -1.33 -17.05 9.53
N ALA A 128 -1.85 -17.93 8.69
CA ALA A 128 -2.46 -19.20 9.11
C ALA A 128 -1.47 -20.17 9.77
N SER A 129 -0.18 -20.01 9.51
CA SER A 129 0.90 -20.89 9.95
C SER A 129 1.60 -20.42 11.24
N GLU A 130 1.24 -19.27 11.80
CA GLU A 130 1.78 -18.85 13.10
C GLU A 130 0.90 -19.38 14.24
N PRO A 131 1.43 -20.24 15.13
CA PRO A 131 0.74 -20.52 16.39
C PRO A 131 0.60 -19.19 17.13
N ILE A 132 -0.56 -18.97 17.77
CA ILE A 132 -0.82 -17.83 18.65
C ILE A 132 0.14 -17.93 19.85
N ALA A 133 1.43 -17.71 19.62
CA ALA A 133 2.42 -17.59 20.67
C ALA A 133 2.33 -16.18 21.23
N ALA A 134 2.08 -16.07 22.53
CA ALA A 134 2.02 -14.84 23.28
C ALA A 134 3.21 -13.95 22.93
N THR A 135 2.94 -12.83 22.30
CA THR A 135 3.93 -11.89 21.78
C THR A 135 4.68 -11.23 22.91
N ALA A 136 6.00 -11.38 22.91
CA ALA A 136 6.87 -10.50 23.68
C ALA A 136 6.75 -9.06 23.10
N PRO A 137 6.55 -8.02 23.93
CA PRO A 137 6.53 -6.65 23.45
C PRO A 137 7.95 -6.23 23.06
N GLY A 138 8.14 -5.93 21.78
CA GLY A 138 9.37 -5.35 21.25
C GLY A 138 10.00 -6.20 20.15
N LEU A 139 10.19 -5.57 19.00
CA LEU A 139 10.95 -5.99 17.82
C LEU A 139 10.15 -6.70 16.71
N GLY A 140 9.93 -5.95 15.64
CA GLY A 140 9.49 -6.45 14.35
C GLY A 140 7.97 -6.38 14.15
N GLN A 141 7.58 -6.01 12.94
CA GLN A 141 6.17 -6.10 12.55
C GLN A 141 5.80 -7.59 12.49
N GLN A 142 4.77 -7.98 13.23
CA GLN A 142 4.26 -9.35 13.16
C GLN A 142 3.91 -9.74 11.73
N PRO A 143 4.23 -10.98 11.32
CA PRO A 143 3.80 -11.51 10.04
C PRO A 143 2.29 -11.40 9.90
N ARG A 144 1.80 -10.81 8.78
CA ARG A 144 0.38 -10.61 8.56
C ARG A 144 0.07 -10.29 7.11
N CYS A 145 -1.18 -10.47 6.72
CA CYS A 145 -1.74 -9.89 5.52
C CYS A 145 -2.67 -8.73 5.90
N GLU A 146 -2.36 -7.52 5.45
CA GLU A 146 -3.24 -6.36 5.54
C GLU A 146 -4.09 -6.26 4.29
N VAL A 147 -5.40 -6.13 4.47
CA VAL A 147 -6.36 -5.85 3.40
C VAL A 147 -6.86 -4.43 3.60
N GLU A 148 -6.71 -3.60 2.58
CA GLU A 148 -6.95 -2.17 2.65
C GLU A 148 -7.98 -1.75 1.62
N LEU A 149 -9.05 -1.10 2.08
CA LEU A 149 -9.99 -0.36 1.25
C LEU A 149 -9.77 1.12 1.49
N THR A 150 -9.37 1.87 0.45
CA THR A 150 -8.96 3.27 0.59
C THR A 150 -9.70 4.17 -0.39
N GLU A 151 -10.26 5.25 0.13
CA GLU A 151 -10.70 6.42 -0.64
C GLU A 151 -9.51 7.35 -0.83
N ILE A 152 -9.32 7.85 -2.03
CA ILE A 152 -8.19 8.70 -2.43
C ILE A 152 -8.72 9.96 -3.08
N CYS A 153 -8.11 11.11 -2.75
CA CYS A 153 -8.25 12.33 -3.52
C CYS A 153 -6.86 12.85 -3.90
N THR A 154 -6.61 13.02 -5.18
CA THR A 154 -5.36 13.56 -5.72
C THR A 154 -5.62 14.26 -7.05
N ARG A 155 -4.90 15.33 -7.36
CA ARG A 155 -5.07 16.13 -8.59
C ARG A 155 -6.52 16.60 -8.83
N GLY A 156 -7.29 16.80 -7.75
CA GLY A 156 -8.70 17.18 -7.85
C GLY A 156 -9.66 16.06 -8.22
N GLU A 157 -9.18 14.84 -8.33
CA GLU A 157 -9.97 13.65 -8.71
C GLU A 157 -10.10 12.69 -7.52
N ASP A 158 -11.24 12.00 -7.47
CA ASP A 158 -11.53 10.97 -6.50
C ASP A 158 -11.32 9.58 -7.11
N TRP A 159 -10.71 8.73 -6.31
CA TRP A 159 -10.39 7.34 -6.64
C TRP A 159 -10.60 6.46 -5.41
N TRP A 160 -10.69 5.17 -5.61
CA TRP A 160 -10.64 4.22 -4.50
C TRP A 160 -9.79 3.01 -4.86
N THR A 161 -9.26 2.32 -3.86
CA THR A 161 -8.42 1.15 -4.06
C THR A 161 -8.79 0.03 -3.13
N LEU A 162 -8.62 -1.21 -3.61
CA LEU A 162 -8.58 -2.41 -2.80
C LEU A 162 -7.18 -3.02 -2.94
N GLY A 163 -6.50 -3.21 -1.82
CA GLY A 163 -5.13 -3.71 -1.78
C GLY A 163 -4.93 -4.78 -0.74
N PHE A 164 -3.98 -5.67 -1.01
CA PHE A 164 -3.49 -6.69 -0.09
C PHE A 164 -1.98 -6.51 0.03
N GLU A 165 -1.46 -6.50 1.24
CA GLU A 165 -0.03 -6.43 1.53
C GLU A 165 0.31 -7.50 2.57
N THR A 166 1.12 -8.48 2.19
CA THR A 166 1.57 -9.54 3.08
C THR A 166 3.02 -9.30 3.46
N THR A 167 3.31 -9.35 4.76
CA THR A 167 4.65 -9.23 5.33
C THR A 167 4.95 -10.47 6.19
N GLY A 168 6.22 -10.90 6.23
CA GLY A 168 6.64 -12.08 6.98
C GLY A 168 7.75 -12.85 6.29
N PRO A 169 7.94 -14.14 6.61
CA PRO A 169 8.90 -15.01 5.94
C PRO A 169 8.67 -15.08 4.42
N ALA A 170 9.75 -14.98 3.65
CA ALA A 170 9.66 -14.81 2.19
C ALA A 170 8.97 -15.99 1.47
N ASP A 171 9.15 -17.19 1.97
CA ASP A 171 8.57 -18.44 1.45
C ASP A 171 7.06 -18.54 1.69
N MET A 172 6.53 -17.79 2.66
CA MET A 172 5.12 -17.79 3.05
C MET A 172 4.29 -16.68 2.40
N LEU A 173 4.93 -15.59 1.95
CA LEU A 173 4.22 -14.39 1.48
C LEU A 173 3.15 -14.69 0.43
N ARG A 174 3.47 -15.59 -0.51
CA ARG A 174 2.56 -15.91 -1.62
C ARG A 174 1.35 -16.73 -1.18
N SER A 175 1.58 -17.80 -0.42
CA SER A 175 0.50 -18.68 0.06
C SER A 175 -0.46 -17.90 0.96
N GLU A 176 0.06 -17.08 1.85
CA GLU A 176 -0.73 -16.26 2.77
C GLU A 176 -1.52 -15.16 2.05
N LEU A 177 -0.92 -14.50 1.05
CA LEU A 177 -1.64 -13.56 0.20
C LEU A 177 -2.81 -14.24 -0.53
N GLN A 178 -2.57 -15.42 -1.09
CA GLN A 178 -3.58 -16.19 -1.81
C GLN A 178 -4.70 -16.68 -0.87
N ALA A 179 -4.35 -17.19 0.30
CA ALA A 179 -5.32 -17.66 1.31
C ALA A 179 -6.20 -16.50 1.79
N THR A 180 -5.60 -15.36 2.13
CA THR A 180 -6.34 -14.16 2.54
C THR A 180 -7.25 -13.65 1.42
N ALA A 181 -6.76 -13.61 0.19
CA ALA A 181 -7.56 -13.19 -0.95
C ALA A 181 -8.75 -14.13 -1.20
N ALA A 182 -8.56 -15.44 -1.10
CA ALA A 182 -9.64 -16.42 -1.22
C ALA A 182 -10.71 -16.21 -0.13
N LEU A 183 -10.31 -15.95 1.11
CA LEU A 183 -11.21 -15.65 2.22
C LEU A 183 -12.00 -14.35 1.98
N VAL A 184 -11.32 -13.28 1.58
CA VAL A 184 -11.94 -11.96 1.36
C VAL A 184 -12.91 -12.00 0.18
N PHE A 185 -12.54 -12.66 -0.90
CA PHE A 185 -13.37 -12.81 -2.10
C PHE A 185 -14.31 -14.04 -2.08
N ALA A 186 -14.43 -14.75 -0.97
CA ALA A 186 -15.48 -15.76 -0.79
C ALA A 186 -16.87 -15.17 -1.11
N HIS A 187 -17.03 -13.86 -0.89
CA HIS A 187 -18.19 -13.09 -1.32
C HIS A 187 -17.76 -12.09 -2.41
N ALA A 188 -18.48 -12.08 -3.53
CA ALA A 188 -18.22 -11.14 -4.62
C ALA A 188 -18.30 -9.69 -4.16
N LEU A 189 -17.51 -8.83 -4.78
CA LEU A 189 -17.73 -7.39 -4.70
C LEU A 189 -19.09 -7.04 -5.30
N PRO A 190 -19.85 -6.13 -4.66
CA PRO A 190 -21.13 -5.67 -5.16
C PRO A 190 -20.98 -4.80 -6.42
N GLY A 191 -22.10 -4.49 -7.08
CA GLY A 191 -22.11 -3.58 -8.22
C GLY A 191 -21.47 -4.12 -9.51
N GLY A 192 -21.20 -5.45 -9.57
CA GLY A 192 -20.53 -6.03 -10.75
C GLY A 192 -19.03 -5.66 -10.83
N VAL A 193 -18.46 -5.05 -9.79
CA VAL A 193 -17.03 -4.72 -9.74
C VAL A 193 -16.21 -6.01 -9.71
N ALA A 194 -15.43 -6.23 -10.74
CA ALA A 194 -14.49 -7.34 -10.83
C ALA A 194 -13.06 -6.78 -10.89
N PRO A 195 -12.27 -6.90 -9.80
CA PRO A 195 -10.87 -6.48 -9.80
C PRO A 195 -10.08 -7.25 -10.87
N GLY A 196 -9.76 -6.57 -11.96
CA GLY A 196 -9.11 -7.13 -13.14
C GLY A 196 -7.66 -6.67 -13.31
N PRO A 197 -6.96 -7.23 -14.31
CA PRO A 197 -5.58 -6.85 -14.58
C PRO A 197 -5.41 -5.39 -14.98
N ASP A 198 -6.41 -4.79 -15.62
CA ASP A 198 -6.35 -3.40 -16.11
C ASP A 198 -6.35 -2.37 -14.96
N GLN A 199 -6.98 -2.70 -13.83
CA GLN A 199 -6.96 -1.88 -12.62
C GLN A 199 -5.78 -2.22 -11.72
N SER A 200 -5.06 -3.33 -11.98
CA SER A 200 -4.01 -3.84 -11.10
C SER A 200 -2.69 -3.11 -11.29
N THR A 201 -2.36 -2.22 -10.36
CA THR A 201 -1.17 -1.38 -10.42
C THR A 201 -0.68 -0.97 -9.03
N SER A 202 0.57 -0.50 -8.93
CA SER A 202 1.09 0.16 -7.72
C SER A 202 0.74 1.65 -7.69
N TYR A 203 0.84 2.29 -6.52
CA TYR A 203 0.75 3.74 -6.43
C TYR A 203 1.85 4.44 -7.25
N ALA A 204 3.07 3.89 -7.25
CA ALA A 204 4.19 4.45 -7.99
C ALA A 204 3.90 4.46 -9.49
N ASP A 205 3.45 3.32 -10.05
CA ASP A 205 3.13 3.23 -11.48
C ASP A 205 1.91 4.09 -11.84
N TRP A 206 0.88 4.09 -10.98
CA TRP A 206 -0.36 4.82 -11.24
C TRP A 206 -0.21 6.33 -11.18
N LEU A 207 0.60 6.85 -10.23
CA LEU A 207 0.86 8.28 -10.09
C LEU A 207 1.85 8.81 -11.12
N SER A 208 2.71 7.95 -11.67
CA SER A 208 3.71 8.36 -12.67
C SER A 208 3.05 8.99 -13.89
N PRO A 209 3.62 10.06 -14.45
CA PRO A 209 3.15 10.64 -15.70
C PRO A 209 3.17 9.57 -16.79
N ARG A 210 2.06 9.39 -17.51
CA ARG A 210 2.07 8.53 -18.69
C ARG A 210 2.94 9.19 -19.75
N PRO A 211 3.88 8.45 -20.39
CA PRO A 211 4.62 9.00 -21.52
C PRO A 211 3.61 9.37 -22.61
N GLY A 212 3.54 10.65 -22.98
CA GLY A 212 2.63 11.18 -23.99
C GLY A 212 1.53 12.13 -23.51
N ALA A 213 1.38 12.37 -22.22
CA ALA A 213 0.54 13.45 -21.69
C ALA A 213 1.38 14.76 -21.62
N GLU A 214 1.75 15.31 -22.77
CA GLU A 214 2.27 16.67 -22.82
C GLU A 214 1.19 17.63 -22.36
N SER A 215 1.52 18.42 -21.33
CA SER A 215 0.71 19.53 -20.87
C SER A 215 0.45 20.48 -22.03
N HIS A 216 -0.76 20.52 -22.53
CA HIS A 216 -1.22 21.70 -23.25
C HIS A 216 -1.42 22.81 -22.21
N ALA A 217 -0.37 23.64 -22.05
CA ALA A 217 -0.45 24.92 -21.36
C ALA A 217 -1.11 25.96 -22.24
#